data_7f84f323047cd8a7cd99eddbe2c58807
#
_entry.id   7f84f323047cd8a7cd99eddbe2c58807
#
_cell.length_a   1.000
_cell.length_b   1.000
_cell.length_c   1.000
_cell.angle_alpha   90.00
_cell.angle_beta   90.00
_cell.angle_gamma   90.00
#
_symmetry.space_group_name_H-M   'P 1'
#
loop_
_entity.id
_entity.type
_entity.pdbx_description
1 polymer ?
#
loop_
_entity_poly.entity_id
_entity_poly.type
_entity_poly.pdbx_seq_one_letter_code
_entity_poly.pdbx_strand_id
1 'polypeptide(L)'
;MLEEKGDLIMPSVADYDIVSDGQTTLGAGAGQDPDVDLPLGFDQAINVGIRSVLSYMVDPGPSGVTFKMSILNPAATEIIPSSALPAQSGHVRQEVIAANVLKKTGNSLRIQVTAGSASFSDIVLMHQSNV
;
A
#
# COMPACT_ATOMS: atom_id res chain seq x y z
N MET A 1 -2.72 36.36 13.70
CA MET A 1 -2.75 35.94 13.25
C MET A 1 -2.73 35.55 12.97
N LEU A 2 -2.72 35.17 13.06
CA LEU A 2 -2.76 34.48 12.63
C LEU A 2 -2.67 34.16 12.21
N GLU A 3 -2.61 33.90 12.23
CA GLU A 3 -2.60 33.47 11.65
C GLU A 3 -2.67 33.30 11.13
N GLU A 4 -2.71 33.41 11.27
CA GLU A 4 -2.92 33.12 10.57
C GLU A 4 -3.01 32.87 10.00
N LYS A 5 -2.96 33.17 10.20
CA LYS A 5 -3.25 32.77 9.47
C LYS A 5 -3.69 32.16 9.07
N GLY A 6 -3.86 32.11 9.47
CA GLY A 6 -4.26 31.32 8.93
C GLY A 6 -4.62 30.70 8.47
N ASP A 7 -4.49 30.70 8.61
CA ASP A 7 -4.81 30.31 7.98
C ASP A 7 -5.29 29.71 7.57
N LEU A 8 -5.48 29.96 7.74
CA LEU A 8 -6.09 29.30 6.77
C LEU A 8 -5.67 28.04 6.17
N ILE A 9 -4.99 27.39 6.72
CA ILE A 9 -4.60 26.04 6.40
C ILE A 9 -5.73 25.14 6.81
N MET A 10 -6.22 24.30 5.87
CA MET A 10 -7.18 23.28 6.21
C MET A 10 -6.56 22.32 7.23
N PRO A 11 -7.18 22.09 8.37
CA PRO A 11 -6.67 21.10 9.31
C PRO A 11 -6.62 19.72 8.66
N SER A 12 -5.60 18.96 8.98
CA SER A 12 -5.53 17.56 8.59
C SER A 12 -5.28 16.69 9.82
N VAL A 13 -5.76 15.47 9.77
CA VAL A 13 -5.60 14.50 10.84
C VAL A 13 -4.99 13.22 10.27
N ALA A 14 -4.20 12.56 11.08
CA ALA A 14 -3.72 11.22 10.74
C ALA A 14 -4.91 10.27 10.76
N ASP A 15 -5.02 9.46 9.73
CA ASP A 15 -6.11 8.53 9.56
C ASP A 15 -5.56 7.26 8.94
N TYR A 16 -6.38 6.23 8.92
CA TYR A 16 -6.00 4.98 8.27
C TYR A 16 -7.21 4.31 7.65
N ASP A 17 -6.95 3.57 6.58
CA ASP A 17 -7.96 2.74 5.93
C ASP A 17 -7.44 1.32 5.86
N ILE A 18 -8.29 0.38 6.24
CA ILE A 18 -7.98 -1.03 6.11
C ILE A 18 -8.19 -1.41 4.64
N VAL A 19 -7.10 -1.75 3.97
CA VAL A 19 -7.15 -2.18 2.57
C VAL A 19 -7.59 -3.64 2.51
N SER A 20 -7.03 -4.47 3.39
CA SER A 20 -7.42 -5.86 3.53
C SER A 20 -7.08 -6.35 4.93
N ASP A 21 -8.08 -6.85 5.65
CA ASP A 21 -7.89 -7.48 6.96
C ASP A 21 -7.79 -9.01 6.84
N GLY A 22 -8.00 -9.53 5.64
CA GLY A 22 -7.84 -10.94 5.35
C GLY A 22 -6.45 -11.28 4.84
N GLN A 23 -6.30 -12.50 4.38
CA GLN A 23 -5.06 -13.03 3.86
C GLN A 23 -5.20 -13.31 2.37
N THR A 24 -4.23 -12.83 1.59
CA THR A 24 -4.15 -13.10 0.16
C THR A 24 -2.87 -13.86 -0.12
N THR A 25 -2.98 -15.03 -0.74
CA THR A 25 -1.82 -15.84 -1.10
C THR A 25 -1.56 -15.70 -2.60
N LEU A 26 -0.34 -15.31 -2.93
CA LEU A 26 0.11 -15.12 -4.31
C LEU A 26 1.34 -15.98 -4.58
N GLY A 27 1.49 -16.40 -5.81
CA GLY A 27 2.64 -17.20 -6.21
C GLY A 27 2.88 -17.18 -7.71
N ALA A 28 4.14 -17.35 -8.11
CA ALA A 28 4.56 -17.35 -9.51
C ALA A 28 4.43 -18.72 -10.16
N GLY A 29 4.14 -19.76 -9.38
CA GLY A 29 4.06 -21.13 -9.90
C GLY A 29 2.79 -21.41 -10.69
N ALA A 30 2.78 -22.53 -11.40
CA ALA A 30 1.61 -22.98 -12.15
C ALA A 30 0.43 -23.20 -11.20
N GLY A 31 -0.74 -22.72 -11.60
CA GLY A 31 -1.95 -22.87 -10.79
C GLY A 31 -2.08 -21.88 -9.64
N GLN A 32 -1.13 -20.96 -9.50
CA GLN A 32 -1.16 -19.90 -8.49
C GLN A 32 -1.49 -18.56 -9.15
N ASP A 33 -2.09 -17.64 -8.37
CA ASP A 33 -2.34 -16.27 -8.81
C ASP A 33 -1.08 -15.44 -8.54
N PRO A 34 -0.45 -14.85 -9.56
CA PRO A 34 0.78 -14.09 -9.34
C PRO A 34 0.53 -12.67 -8.86
N ASP A 35 -0.65 -12.12 -9.07
CA ASP A 35 -0.93 -10.73 -8.70
C ASP A 35 -2.36 -10.53 -8.20
N VAL A 36 -2.56 -9.39 -7.57
CA VAL A 36 -3.86 -8.95 -7.10
C VAL A 36 -3.90 -7.43 -7.15
N ASP A 37 -5.08 -6.89 -7.49
CA ASP A 37 -5.37 -5.47 -7.41
C ASP A 37 -6.38 -5.25 -6.28
N LEU A 38 -6.00 -4.43 -5.31
CA LEU A 38 -6.84 -4.12 -4.16
C LEU A 38 -7.27 -2.66 -4.25
N PRO A 39 -8.58 -2.38 -4.31
CA PRO A 39 -9.03 -0.99 -4.38
C PRO A 39 -8.70 -0.23 -3.09
N LEU A 40 -8.31 1.02 -3.25
CA LEU A 40 -8.03 1.93 -2.14
C LEU A 40 -9.15 2.96 -2.08
N GLY A 41 -10.07 2.79 -1.14
CA GLY A 41 -11.13 3.74 -0.88
C GLY A 41 -10.83 4.52 0.39
N PHE A 42 -11.26 5.79 0.42
CA PHE A 42 -11.04 6.64 1.58
C PHE A 42 -12.39 7.14 2.10
N ASP A 43 -12.62 7.00 3.40
CA ASP A 43 -13.82 7.49 4.07
C ASP A 43 -13.81 9.01 4.19
N GLN A 44 -12.62 9.59 4.25
CA GLN A 44 -12.39 11.03 4.37
C GLN A 44 -11.60 11.52 3.16
N ALA A 45 -11.67 12.81 2.87
CA ALA A 45 -10.87 13.39 1.81
C ALA A 45 -9.39 13.29 2.15
N ILE A 46 -8.66 12.50 1.38
CA ILE A 46 -7.22 12.35 1.57
C ILE A 46 -6.47 13.61 1.15
N ASN A 47 -5.44 13.97 1.90
CA ASN A 47 -4.51 15.00 1.49
C ASN A 47 -3.40 14.37 0.64
N VAL A 48 -3.55 14.45 -0.69
CA VAL A 48 -2.64 13.80 -1.63
C VAL A 48 -1.25 14.44 -1.66
N GLY A 49 -1.11 15.66 -1.15
CA GLY A 49 0.16 16.37 -1.10
C GLY A 49 1.07 15.93 0.05
N ILE A 50 0.61 15.03 0.91
CA ILE A 50 1.37 14.52 2.04
C ILE A 50 1.67 13.04 1.79
N ARG A 51 2.87 12.62 2.13
CA ARG A 51 3.27 11.21 2.02
C ARG A 51 2.37 10.32 2.87
N SER A 52 2.13 9.13 2.39
CA SER A 52 1.37 8.09 3.08
C SER A 52 2.26 6.91 3.39
N VAL A 53 1.83 6.04 4.29
CA VAL A 53 2.58 4.84 4.66
C VAL A 53 1.65 3.63 4.49
N LEU A 54 2.12 2.67 3.70
CA LEU A 54 1.47 1.39 3.55
C LEU A 54 2.13 0.40 4.51
N SER A 55 1.34 -0.19 5.40
CA SER A 55 1.79 -1.22 6.34
C SER A 55 1.14 -2.54 5.96
N TYR A 56 1.89 -3.62 6.02
CA TYR A 56 1.38 -4.94 5.68
C TYR A 56 2.23 -6.03 6.32
N MET A 57 1.61 -7.20 6.48
CA MET A 57 2.35 -8.40 6.84
C MET A 57 2.63 -9.21 5.58
N VAL A 58 3.84 -9.73 5.48
CA VAL A 58 4.22 -10.66 4.41
C VAL A 58 4.80 -11.91 5.05
N ASP A 59 4.30 -13.07 4.60
CA ASP A 59 4.73 -14.38 5.09
C ASP A 59 5.19 -15.20 3.87
N PRO A 60 6.51 -15.25 3.60
CA PRO A 60 7.02 -15.97 2.44
C PRO A 60 6.78 -17.48 2.54
N GLY A 61 6.52 -18.09 1.39
CA GLY A 61 6.37 -19.53 1.28
C GLY A 61 7.69 -20.30 1.41
N PRO A 62 7.65 -21.60 1.17
CA PRO A 62 8.81 -22.48 1.44
C PRO A 62 10.03 -22.21 0.56
N SER A 63 9.87 -21.53 -0.56
CA SER A 63 10.97 -21.12 -1.44
C SER A 63 11.31 -19.65 -1.36
N GLY A 64 10.72 -18.92 -0.37
CA GLY A 64 10.84 -17.48 -0.32
C GLY A 64 9.91 -16.80 -1.32
N VAL A 65 10.10 -15.51 -1.50
CA VAL A 65 9.29 -14.70 -2.41
C VAL A 65 10.11 -13.55 -2.97
N THR A 66 9.85 -13.23 -4.23
CA THR A 66 10.24 -11.96 -4.83
C THR A 66 8.98 -11.29 -5.32
N PHE A 67 8.76 -10.04 -4.93
CA PHE A 67 7.52 -9.35 -5.24
C PHE A 67 7.77 -7.86 -5.48
N LYS A 68 6.80 -7.21 -6.07
CA LYS A 68 6.77 -5.76 -6.26
C LYS A 68 5.38 -5.22 -5.99
N MET A 69 5.31 -3.95 -5.66
CA MET A 69 4.05 -3.26 -5.41
C MET A 69 4.00 -1.96 -6.19
N SER A 70 2.80 -1.63 -6.69
CA SER A 70 2.55 -0.41 -7.46
C SER A 70 1.21 0.18 -7.07
N ILE A 71 1.10 1.50 -7.21
CA ILE A 71 -0.17 2.22 -7.12
C ILE A 71 -0.66 2.48 -8.54
N LEU A 72 -1.92 2.14 -8.81
CA LEU A 72 -2.57 2.32 -10.12
C LEU A 72 -3.68 3.35 -10.00
N ASN A 73 -3.67 4.40 -10.88
CA ASN A 73 -4.69 5.45 -10.82
C ASN A 73 -4.83 6.36 -12.06
N PRO A 74 -4.98 5.94 -13.28
CA PRO A 74 -4.65 4.70 -13.97
C PRO A 74 -3.17 4.53 -14.27
N ALA A 75 -2.34 5.57 -14.08
CA ALA A 75 -0.90 5.43 -14.21
C ALA A 75 -0.39 4.44 -13.16
N ALA A 76 0.69 3.75 -13.45
CA ALA A 76 1.33 2.84 -12.53
C ALA A 76 2.57 3.50 -11.93
N THR A 77 2.64 3.55 -10.60
CA THR A 77 3.81 4.06 -9.88
C THR A 77 4.31 2.98 -8.96
N GLU A 78 5.52 2.50 -9.19
CA GLU A 78 6.12 1.48 -8.34
C GLU A 78 6.50 2.08 -6.98
N ILE A 79 6.04 1.46 -5.89
CA ILE A 79 6.46 1.81 -4.53
C ILE A 79 7.48 0.80 -4.00
N ILE A 80 7.46 -0.41 -4.53
CA ILE A 80 8.52 -1.41 -4.34
C ILE A 80 8.84 -1.98 -5.71
N PRO A 81 10.00 -1.63 -6.29
CA PRO A 81 10.34 -2.15 -7.63
C PRO A 81 10.66 -3.64 -7.63
N SER A 82 11.26 -4.14 -6.57
CA SER A 82 11.48 -5.58 -6.36
C SER A 82 12.01 -5.78 -4.95
N SER A 83 11.48 -6.77 -4.26
CA SER A 83 11.96 -7.14 -2.93
C SER A 83 11.98 -8.65 -2.81
N ALA A 84 13.08 -9.20 -2.34
CA ALA A 84 13.26 -10.63 -2.15
C ALA A 84 13.36 -10.94 -0.65
N LEU A 85 12.56 -11.90 -0.20
CA LEU A 85 12.56 -12.36 1.19
C LEU A 85 12.78 -13.86 1.23
N PRO A 86 13.64 -14.35 2.14
CA PRO A 86 13.85 -15.79 2.27
C PRO A 86 12.65 -16.49 2.87
N ALA A 87 12.60 -17.81 2.74
CA ALA A 87 11.55 -18.62 3.35
C ALA A 87 11.47 -18.41 4.85
N GLN A 88 10.26 -18.45 5.40
CA GLN A 88 9.99 -18.37 6.84
C GLN A 88 10.51 -17.09 7.51
N SER A 89 10.58 -15.99 6.77
CA SER A 89 10.99 -14.68 7.27
C SER A 89 9.80 -13.72 7.37
N GLY A 90 8.64 -14.22 7.78
CA GLY A 90 7.44 -13.41 7.91
C GLY A 90 7.64 -12.24 8.87
N HIS A 91 7.23 -11.07 8.44
CA HIS A 91 7.32 -9.87 9.27
C HIS A 91 6.41 -8.76 8.73
N VAL A 92 6.25 -7.73 9.55
CA VAL A 92 5.54 -6.51 9.15
C VAL A 92 6.51 -5.61 8.40
N ARG A 93 6.04 -5.04 7.30
CA ARG A 93 6.79 -4.05 6.53
C ARG A 93 5.98 -2.79 6.36
N GLN A 94 6.68 -1.70 6.12
CA GLN A 94 6.08 -0.41 5.83
C GLN A 94 6.79 0.21 4.63
N GLU A 95 5.98 0.76 3.71
CA GLU A 95 6.48 1.43 2.52
C GLU A 95 5.94 2.85 2.49
N VAL A 96 6.80 3.80 2.22
CA VAL A 96 6.38 5.20 2.08
C VAL A 96 5.90 5.44 0.66
N ILE A 97 4.70 6.00 0.54
CA ILE A 97 4.15 6.44 -0.74
C ILE A 97 4.41 7.94 -0.85
N ALA A 98 5.15 8.34 -1.87
CA ALA A 98 5.52 9.74 -2.07
C ALA A 98 4.29 10.63 -2.26
N ALA A 99 4.43 11.90 -1.94
CA ALA A 99 3.38 12.89 -2.15
C ALA A 99 2.92 12.89 -3.61
N ASN A 100 1.63 13.06 -3.82
CA ASN A 100 0.98 13.15 -5.13
C ASN A 100 0.99 11.86 -5.96
N VAL A 101 1.43 10.73 -5.41
CA VAL A 101 1.29 9.42 -6.07
C VAL A 101 -0.17 8.97 -5.99
N LEU A 102 -0.78 9.09 -4.82
CA LEU A 102 -2.20 8.80 -4.67
C LEU A 102 -3.04 9.95 -5.23
N LYS A 103 -4.17 9.61 -5.85
CA LYS A 103 -5.18 10.56 -6.28
C LYS A 103 -6.31 10.56 -5.26
N LYS A 104 -7.25 11.50 -5.39
CA LYS A 104 -8.38 11.57 -4.47
C LYS A 104 -9.30 10.37 -4.59
N THR A 105 -9.39 9.79 -5.79
CA THR A 105 -10.22 8.61 -6.07
C THR A 105 -9.54 7.75 -7.12
N GLY A 106 -10.01 6.51 -7.27
CA GLY A 106 -9.60 5.65 -8.36
C GLY A 106 -8.22 5.00 -8.19
N ASN A 107 -7.77 4.84 -6.95
CA ASN A 107 -6.50 4.19 -6.66
C ASN A 107 -6.69 2.70 -6.42
N SER A 108 -5.71 1.91 -6.84
CA SER A 108 -5.60 0.49 -6.47
C SER A 108 -4.16 0.18 -6.09
N LEU A 109 -4.00 -0.76 -5.18
CA LEU A 109 -2.70 -1.33 -4.84
C LEU A 109 -2.55 -2.63 -5.62
N ARG A 110 -1.51 -2.73 -6.44
CA ARG A 110 -1.17 -3.97 -7.12
C ARG A 110 0.01 -4.62 -6.42
N ILE A 111 -0.16 -5.88 -6.03
CA ILE A 111 0.91 -6.71 -5.51
C ILE A 111 1.19 -7.79 -6.55
N GLN A 112 2.45 -7.93 -6.96
CA GLN A 112 2.86 -8.91 -7.97
C GLN A 112 3.99 -9.75 -7.42
N VAL A 113 3.82 -11.07 -7.43
CA VAL A 113 4.86 -12.02 -7.08
C VAL A 113 5.52 -12.51 -8.37
N THR A 114 6.82 -12.31 -8.47
CA THR A 114 7.60 -12.66 -9.66
C THR A 114 8.40 -13.95 -9.49
N ALA A 115 8.61 -14.39 -8.25
CA ALA A 115 9.25 -15.66 -7.94
C ALA A 115 8.79 -16.16 -6.57
N GLY A 116 8.65 -17.46 -6.41
CA GLY A 116 8.21 -18.05 -5.15
C GLY A 116 6.75 -17.77 -4.84
N SER A 117 6.44 -17.63 -3.56
CA SER A 117 5.09 -17.37 -3.09
C SER A 117 5.10 -16.67 -1.74
N ALA A 118 4.00 -16.02 -1.39
CA ALA A 118 3.81 -15.43 -0.07
C ALA A 118 2.34 -15.19 0.21
N SER A 119 2.00 -15.08 1.48
CA SER A 119 0.72 -14.56 1.94
C SER A 119 0.92 -13.13 2.42
N PHE A 120 0.02 -12.25 1.98
CA PHE A 120 -0.02 -10.84 2.38
C PHE A 120 -1.29 -10.63 3.20
N SER A 121 -1.18 -9.93 4.32
CA SER A 121 -2.31 -9.73 5.21
C SER A 121 -2.17 -8.41 5.96
N ASP A 122 -3.25 -8.02 6.63
CA ASP A 122 -3.29 -6.83 7.49
C ASP A 122 -2.74 -5.59 6.77
N ILE A 123 -3.26 -5.36 5.55
CA ILE A 123 -2.81 -4.26 4.71
C ILE A 123 -3.58 -3.00 5.11
N VAL A 124 -2.85 -2.00 5.59
CA VAL A 124 -3.40 -0.76 6.10
C VAL A 124 -2.68 0.41 5.44
N LEU A 125 -3.45 1.38 4.99
CA LEU A 125 -2.91 2.63 4.46
C LEU A 125 -3.10 3.72 5.52
N MET A 126 -1.99 4.27 5.99
CA MET A 126 -1.97 5.40 6.91
C MET A 126 -1.73 6.67 6.11
N HIS A 127 -2.61 7.66 6.28
CA HIS A 127 -2.59 8.88 5.48
C HIS A 127 -3.05 10.07 6.31
N GLN A 128 -2.93 11.25 5.73
CA GLN A 128 -3.51 12.47 6.30
C GLN A 128 -4.81 12.76 5.57
N SER A 129 -5.86 13.03 6.33
CA SER A 129 -7.16 13.40 5.80
C SER A 129 -7.48 14.85 6.15
N ASN A 130 -8.14 15.52 5.23
CA ASN A 130 -8.68 16.87 5.48
C ASN A 130 -9.95 16.75 6.32
N VAL A 131 -10.11 17.66 7.23
CA VAL A 131 -11.31 17.76 8.05
C VAL A 131 -12.09 19.04 7.79
#